data_bfaad2658ef272f47958b5ee7b762afd
#
_entry.id   bfaad2658ef272f47958b5ee7b762afd
#
_cell.length_a   1.000
_cell.length_b   1.000
_cell.length_c   1.000
_cell.angle_alpha   90.00
_cell.angle_beta   90.00
_cell.angle_gamma   90.00
#
_symmetry.space_group_name_H-M   'P 1'
#
loop_
_entity.id
_entity.type
_entity.pdbx_description
1 polymer ?
#
loop_
_entity_poly.entity_id
_entity_poly.type
_entity_poly.pdbx_seq_one_letter_code
_entity_poly.pdbx_strand_id
1 'polypeptide(L)'
;MSDIEARPTASRVVEFDSHAINFGPQHPAAHGVLRLILEMDGEVVERADPHIGLLHRGTEKLIEYKTYMQAVPYFDRLDYVSPMCEEHAFALATEKLLGIEVPERGQWIRVLFAEITRVLNHLLNVTTYALDVGAITPSLWGFEEREKLMEFHEAASGARLHANYFRPGGVAKDLPPGLDQQIAAWAETFPKFVDDLEELLTGNRIWKQRTVDIGVMDAKQALAWGFAGPCLRASGVPWDLRRSQPYDKYAEVDFMVPVGRHGDCYDRYLTRLAEMRESVKIIKQALAKMRPGPVKVQDRKFTPPHRSEMKRSMEALIHHFKLYTEGYHVPPGATYTVVESPKGEFGVYLVADGTNRPYRCKIRPTGFAFLQAIDVMAKRHMLADTVAIIGSLDIVFGEIDR
;
A
#
# COMPACT_ATOMS: atom_id res chain seq x y z
N MET A 1 -29.58 -10.21 -73.53
CA MET A 1 -28.68 -9.23 -72.80
C MET A 1 -29.61 -8.49 -71.86
N SER A 2 -29.63 -8.92 -70.61
CA SER A 2 -30.49 -8.35 -69.58
C SER A 2 -29.57 -7.71 -68.55
N ASP A 3 -29.64 -6.42 -68.43
CA ASP A 3 -28.89 -5.57 -67.48
C ASP A 3 -29.31 -5.94 -66.04
N ILE A 4 -28.33 -6.45 -65.31
CA ILE A 4 -28.48 -6.64 -63.86
C ILE A 4 -28.00 -5.32 -63.21
N GLU A 5 -28.95 -4.44 -62.90
CA GLU A 5 -28.69 -3.28 -62.04
C GLU A 5 -28.26 -3.75 -60.63
N ALA A 6 -27.04 -3.51 -60.29
CA ALA A 6 -26.52 -3.69 -58.91
C ALA A 6 -27.20 -2.65 -58.01
N ARG A 7 -28.10 -3.10 -57.12
CA ARG A 7 -28.61 -2.23 -56.04
C ARG A 7 -27.45 -1.85 -55.10
N PRO A 8 -27.27 -0.55 -54.77
CA PRO A 8 -26.31 -0.15 -53.77
C PRO A 8 -26.73 -0.74 -52.43
N THR A 9 -25.86 -1.55 -51.85
CA THR A 9 -25.98 -1.96 -50.45
C THR A 9 -25.86 -0.70 -49.60
N ALA A 10 -27.01 -0.28 -49.06
CA ALA A 10 -27.03 0.79 -48.07
C ALA A 10 -26.12 0.33 -46.89
N SER A 11 -25.00 0.98 -46.73
CA SER A 11 -24.21 0.87 -45.52
C SER A 11 -25.12 1.29 -44.35
N ARG A 12 -25.52 0.35 -43.53
CA ARG A 12 -26.20 0.64 -42.28
C ARG A 12 -25.26 1.47 -41.45
N VAL A 13 -25.48 2.76 -41.38
CA VAL A 13 -24.85 3.64 -40.38
C VAL A 13 -25.43 3.15 -39.05
N VAL A 14 -24.64 2.42 -38.28
CA VAL A 14 -24.97 2.10 -36.90
C VAL A 14 -24.72 3.41 -36.14
N GLU A 15 -25.78 4.15 -35.83
CA GLU A 15 -25.72 5.23 -34.86
C GLU A 15 -25.40 4.60 -33.52
N PHE A 16 -24.18 4.85 -33.04
CA PHE A 16 -23.79 4.50 -31.68
C PHE A 16 -24.48 5.48 -30.73
N ASP A 17 -25.25 4.98 -29.83
CA ASP A 17 -25.93 5.77 -28.77
C ASP A 17 -24.89 6.02 -27.64
N SER A 18 -23.86 6.83 -27.95
CA SER A 18 -22.82 7.14 -27.00
C SER A 18 -23.33 8.14 -25.96
N HIS A 19 -23.25 7.77 -24.69
CA HIS A 19 -23.61 8.62 -23.57
C HIS A 19 -22.49 8.65 -22.52
N ALA A 20 -22.38 9.78 -21.80
CA ALA A 20 -21.43 9.92 -20.74
C ALA A 20 -22.11 9.78 -19.37
N ILE A 21 -21.56 8.96 -18.51
CA ILE A 21 -22.03 8.80 -17.14
C ILE A 21 -20.94 9.15 -16.12
N ASN A 22 -21.35 9.68 -14.97
CA ASN A 22 -20.45 9.85 -13.82
C ASN A 22 -20.55 8.62 -12.92
N PHE A 23 -19.44 7.90 -12.80
CA PHE A 23 -19.28 6.84 -11.82
C PHE A 23 -18.58 7.43 -10.58
N GLY A 24 -19.33 7.56 -9.49
CA GLY A 24 -18.86 8.26 -8.29
C GLY A 24 -18.96 9.80 -8.39
N PRO A 25 -18.58 10.53 -7.30
CA PRO A 25 -17.96 10.02 -6.07
C PRO A 25 -18.90 9.25 -5.13
N GLN A 26 -20.20 9.45 -5.21
CA GLN A 26 -21.18 8.69 -4.43
C GLN A 26 -21.50 7.35 -5.13
N HIS A 27 -20.61 6.39 -4.94
CA HIS A 27 -20.77 5.01 -5.38
C HIS A 27 -19.95 4.11 -4.45
N PRO A 28 -20.44 2.92 -4.04
CA PRO A 28 -19.70 2.03 -3.14
C PRO A 28 -18.29 1.68 -3.65
N ALA A 29 -18.13 1.39 -4.93
CA ALA A 29 -16.86 1.05 -5.56
C ALA A 29 -15.99 2.27 -5.94
N ALA A 30 -16.44 3.50 -5.69
CA ALA A 30 -15.67 4.72 -5.96
C ALA A 30 -14.94 5.24 -4.70
N HIS A 31 -14.91 4.49 -3.62
CA HIS A 31 -14.25 4.82 -2.36
C HIS A 31 -14.68 6.19 -1.77
N GLY A 32 -15.80 6.72 -2.21
CA GLY A 32 -16.37 8.01 -1.77
C GLY A 32 -15.72 9.26 -2.38
N VAL A 33 -14.65 9.13 -3.17
CA VAL A 33 -13.83 10.24 -3.66
C VAL A 33 -13.39 10.12 -5.12
N LEU A 34 -13.57 8.97 -5.76
CA LEU A 34 -13.31 8.83 -7.19
C LEU A 34 -14.49 9.39 -7.99
N ARG A 35 -14.22 10.32 -8.86
CA ARG A 35 -15.10 10.68 -9.96
C ARG A 35 -14.53 10.11 -11.24
N LEU A 36 -15.20 9.13 -11.83
CA LEU A 36 -14.80 8.54 -13.11
C LEU A 36 -15.86 8.93 -14.16
N ILE A 37 -15.45 9.61 -15.19
CA ILE A 37 -16.32 9.89 -16.33
C ILE A 37 -16.16 8.75 -17.32
N LEU A 38 -17.24 8.04 -17.58
CA LEU A 38 -17.29 6.93 -18.53
C LEU A 38 -18.05 7.37 -19.78
N GLU A 39 -17.41 7.24 -20.94
CA GLU A 39 -18.08 7.32 -22.23
C GLU A 39 -18.47 5.89 -22.62
N MET A 40 -19.78 5.67 -22.83
CA MET A 40 -20.37 4.35 -23.00
C MET A 40 -21.00 4.22 -24.39
N ASP A 41 -20.86 3.04 -25.01
CA ASP A 41 -21.68 2.59 -26.11
C ASP A 41 -22.59 1.47 -25.60
N GLY A 42 -23.85 1.81 -25.30
CA GLY A 42 -24.71 0.96 -24.51
C GLY A 42 -24.15 0.68 -23.13
N GLU A 43 -23.83 -0.58 -22.83
CA GLU A 43 -23.20 -1.00 -21.56
C GLU A 43 -21.67 -1.15 -21.65
N VAL A 44 -21.08 -0.92 -22.83
CA VAL A 44 -19.66 -1.11 -23.08
C VAL A 44 -18.91 0.22 -22.87
N VAL A 45 -17.80 0.18 -22.16
CA VAL A 45 -16.93 1.35 -21.91
C VAL A 45 -16.02 1.58 -23.11
N GLU A 46 -16.14 2.77 -23.72
CA GLU A 46 -15.24 3.24 -24.78
C GLU A 46 -14.08 4.06 -24.22
N ARG A 47 -14.35 4.82 -23.16
CA ARG A 47 -13.35 5.65 -22.50
C ARG A 47 -13.65 5.81 -21.02
N ALA A 48 -12.60 5.80 -20.20
CA ALA A 48 -12.68 6.04 -18.77
C ALA A 48 -11.71 7.16 -18.36
N ASP A 49 -12.23 8.30 -17.91
CA ASP A 49 -11.46 9.47 -17.52
C ASP A 49 -11.51 9.70 -16.01
N PRO A 50 -10.45 9.34 -15.24
CA PRO A 50 -10.43 9.48 -13.80
C PRO A 50 -10.14 10.92 -13.38
N HIS A 51 -11.05 11.51 -12.61
CA HIS A 51 -10.90 12.81 -11.97
C HIS A 51 -10.56 12.63 -10.50
N ILE A 52 -9.38 13.06 -10.12
CA ILE A 52 -8.83 12.99 -8.76
C ILE A 52 -8.79 14.37 -8.11
N GLY A 53 -8.46 14.40 -6.80
CA GLY A 53 -8.27 15.64 -6.06
C GLY A 53 -9.34 15.89 -5.00
N LEU A 54 -10.40 15.09 -4.91
CA LEU A 54 -11.44 15.28 -3.89
C LEU A 54 -10.93 14.99 -2.47
N LEU A 55 -9.82 14.28 -2.33
CA LEU A 55 -9.13 14.05 -1.06
C LEU A 55 -7.75 14.73 -1.00
N HIS A 56 -7.52 15.74 -1.84
CA HIS A 56 -6.27 16.49 -1.80
C HIS A 56 -6.18 17.35 -0.54
N ARG A 57 -5.15 17.12 0.26
CA ARG A 57 -4.94 17.79 1.55
C ARG A 57 -3.68 18.65 1.56
N GLY A 58 -2.97 18.74 0.45
CA GLY A 58 -1.72 19.47 0.35
C GLY A 58 -0.59 18.89 1.20
N THR A 59 -0.56 17.57 1.41
CA THR A 59 0.33 16.88 2.34
C THR A 59 1.80 17.17 2.06
N GLU A 60 2.22 17.14 0.80
CA GLU A 60 3.61 17.47 0.43
C GLU A 60 3.99 18.88 0.89
N LYS A 61 3.09 19.85 0.71
CA LYS A 61 3.34 21.24 1.12
C LYS A 61 3.29 21.42 2.63
N LEU A 62 2.37 20.73 3.31
CA LEU A 62 2.27 20.79 4.77
C LEU A 62 3.53 20.23 5.45
N ILE A 63 4.13 19.17 4.92
CA ILE A 63 5.37 18.59 5.43
C ILE A 63 6.52 19.62 5.42
N GLU A 64 6.59 20.51 4.44
CA GLU A 64 7.61 21.56 4.36
C GLU A 64 7.53 22.57 5.54
N TYR A 65 6.39 22.69 6.22
CA TYR A 65 6.20 23.55 7.39
C TYR A 65 6.40 22.83 8.73
N LYS A 66 6.61 21.51 8.71
CA LYS A 66 6.72 20.68 9.90
C LYS A 66 8.15 20.23 10.11
N THR A 67 8.53 20.02 11.38
CA THR A 67 9.79 19.32 11.66
C THR A 67 9.72 17.88 11.18
N TYR A 68 10.87 17.24 10.97
CA TYR A 68 10.92 15.84 10.52
C TYR A 68 10.13 14.90 11.43
N MET A 69 10.11 15.11 12.73
CA MET A 69 9.29 14.33 13.67
C MET A 69 7.79 14.58 13.51
N GLN A 70 7.41 15.84 13.27
CA GLN A 70 6.01 16.22 13.08
C GLN A 70 5.47 15.81 11.71
N ALA A 71 6.36 15.50 10.77
CA ALA A 71 6.00 15.06 9.43
C ALA A 71 5.53 13.58 9.37
N VAL A 72 6.04 12.73 10.27
CA VAL A 72 5.72 11.28 10.27
C VAL A 72 4.21 10.99 10.27
N PRO A 73 3.36 11.62 11.11
CA PRO A 73 1.92 11.35 11.10
C PRO A 73 1.19 11.65 9.78
N TYR A 74 1.77 12.47 8.91
CA TYR A 74 1.18 12.71 7.59
C TYR A 74 1.30 11.48 6.69
N PHE A 75 2.37 10.69 6.85
CA PHE A 75 2.58 9.46 6.10
C PHE A 75 1.56 8.38 6.47
N ASP A 76 1.19 8.26 7.75
CA ASP A 76 0.12 7.34 8.19
C ASP A 76 -1.20 7.53 7.44
N ARG A 77 -1.46 8.75 6.97
CA ARG A 77 -2.72 9.16 6.35
C ARG A 77 -2.66 9.19 4.83
N LEU A 78 -1.56 8.80 4.24
CA LEU A 78 -1.44 8.64 2.79
C LEU A 78 -2.13 7.35 2.36
N ASP A 79 -1.50 6.20 2.54
CA ASP A 79 -2.20 4.93 2.46
C ASP A 79 -2.67 4.53 3.86
N TYR A 80 -3.87 4.93 4.23
CA TYR A 80 -4.43 4.67 5.56
C TYR A 80 -4.78 3.19 5.79
N VAL A 81 -4.64 2.35 4.79
CA VAL A 81 -4.80 0.89 4.92
C VAL A 81 -3.47 0.24 5.31
N SER A 82 -2.34 0.82 4.93
CA SER A 82 -1.00 0.33 5.25
C SER A 82 -0.06 1.39 5.87
N PRO A 83 -0.46 2.05 6.96
CA PRO A 83 0.21 3.24 7.47
C PRO A 83 1.68 3.00 7.84
N MET A 84 2.03 1.89 8.49
CA MET A 84 3.41 1.65 8.93
C MET A 84 4.39 1.45 7.76
N CYS A 85 3.93 0.98 6.60
CA CYS A 85 4.79 0.91 5.41
C CYS A 85 5.13 2.31 4.87
N GLU A 86 4.21 3.24 4.97
CA GLU A 86 4.41 4.63 4.56
C GLU A 86 5.37 5.38 5.51
N GLU A 87 5.19 5.21 6.83
CA GLU A 87 6.14 5.70 7.84
C GLU A 87 7.56 5.18 7.57
N HIS A 88 7.66 3.90 7.16
CA HIS A 88 8.94 3.24 6.89
C HIS A 88 9.76 3.97 5.83
N ALA A 89 9.13 4.33 4.70
CA ALA A 89 9.81 5.02 3.61
C ALA A 89 10.36 6.38 4.05
N PHE A 90 9.60 7.14 4.82
CA PHE A 90 10.03 8.44 5.32
C PHE A 90 11.13 8.32 6.39
N ALA A 91 11.01 7.33 7.29
CA ALA A 91 12.02 7.06 8.30
C ALA A 91 13.38 6.71 7.65
N LEU A 92 13.38 5.77 6.69
CA LEU A 92 14.59 5.39 5.94
C LEU A 92 15.18 6.57 5.14
N ALA A 93 14.34 7.41 4.51
CA ALA A 93 14.82 8.60 3.80
C ALA A 93 15.52 9.58 4.74
N THR A 94 14.94 9.82 5.91
CA THR A 94 15.51 10.71 6.92
C THR A 94 16.80 10.14 7.51
N GLU A 95 16.83 8.86 7.82
CA GLU A 95 18.00 8.14 8.35
C GLU A 95 19.17 8.18 7.37
N LYS A 96 18.91 8.00 6.08
CA LYS A 96 19.90 8.08 5.03
C LYS A 96 20.55 9.48 4.94
N LEU A 97 19.76 10.55 5.08
CA LEU A 97 20.28 11.91 5.12
C LEU A 97 21.05 12.22 6.40
N LEU A 98 20.64 11.67 7.54
CA LEU A 98 21.33 11.82 8.83
C LEU A 98 22.57 10.95 8.95
N GLY A 99 22.73 9.91 8.12
CA GLY A 99 23.83 8.94 8.21
C GLY A 99 23.78 8.10 9.49
N ILE A 100 22.58 7.77 9.97
CA ILE A 100 22.38 6.96 11.19
C ILE A 100 21.94 5.55 10.86
N GLU A 101 22.44 4.58 11.63
CA GLU A 101 22.03 3.16 11.51
C GLU A 101 21.07 2.79 12.65
N VAL A 102 19.98 2.17 12.29
CA VAL A 102 18.99 1.66 13.24
C VAL A 102 19.52 0.38 13.90
N PRO A 103 19.38 0.23 15.23
CA PRO A 103 19.77 -1.01 15.92
C PRO A 103 19.04 -2.23 15.37
N GLU A 104 19.72 -3.37 15.38
CA GLU A 104 19.24 -4.62 14.78
C GLU A 104 17.84 -5.02 15.24
N ARG A 105 17.54 -4.94 16.54
CA ARG A 105 16.21 -5.24 17.07
C ARG A 105 15.14 -4.29 16.49
N GLY A 106 15.48 -3.00 16.33
CA GLY A 106 14.57 -2.03 15.72
C GLY A 106 14.26 -2.36 14.26
N GLN A 107 15.26 -2.82 13.49
CA GLN A 107 15.06 -3.27 12.11
C GLN A 107 14.16 -4.51 12.04
N TRP A 108 14.34 -5.51 12.92
CA TRP A 108 13.48 -6.68 12.99
C TRP A 108 12.03 -6.35 13.34
N ILE A 109 11.81 -5.41 14.25
CA ILE A 109 10.47 -4.94 14.61
C ILE A 109 9.82 -4.26 13.41
N ARG A 110 10.57 -3.47 12.64
CA ARG A 110 10.05 -2.84 11.41
C ARG A 110 9.64 -3.89 10.37
N VAL A 111 10.48 -4.89 10.11
CA VAL A 111 10.13 -5.99 9.20
C VAL A 111 8.89 -6.71 9.67
N LEU A 112 8.79 -7.04 10.96
CA LEU A 112 7.63 -7.71 11.57
C LEU A 112 6.34 -6.93 11.31
N PHE A 113 6.31 -5.65 11.67
CA PHE A 113 5.10 -4.84 11.53
C PHE A 113 4.82 -4.40 10.09
N ALA A 114 5.82 -4.29 9.23
CA ALA A 114 5.60 -4.08 7.80
C ALA A 114 4.86 -5.27 7.16
N GLU A 115 5.21 -6.50 7.55
CA GLU A 115 4.53 -7.69 7.04
C GLU A 115 3.14 -7.91 7.68
N ILE A 116 2.95 -7.58 8.95
CA ILE A 116 1.61 -7.53 9.59
C ILE A 116 0.73 -6.52 8.84
N THR A 117 1.26 -5.35 8.53
CA THR A 117 0.55 -4.31 7.78
C THR A 117 0.25 -4.76 6.35
N ARG A 118 1.14 -5.53 5.71
CA ARG A 118 0.88 -6.13 4.39
C ARG A 118 -0.30 -7.09 4.44
N VAL A 119 -0.36 -7.96 5.43
CA VAL A 119 -1.51 -8.88 5.62
C VAL A 119 -2.79 -8.08 5.87
N LEU A 120 -2.75 -7.05 6.72
CA LEU A 120 -3.89 -6.15 6.97
C LEU A 120 -4.44 -5.53 5.68
N ASN A 121 -3.56 -5.07 4.80
CA ASN A 121 -3.94 -4.48 3.52
C ASN A 121 -4.55 -5.52 2.58
N HIS A 122 -3.91 -6.67 2.42
CA HIS A 122 -4.39 -7.70 1.50
C HIS A 122 -5.71 -8.31 1.96
N LEU A 123 -5.92 -8.46 3.28
CA LEU A 123 -7.21 -8.87 3.84
C LEU A 123 -8.31 -7.89 3.46
N LEU A 124 -8.07 -6.58 3.66
CA LEU A 124 -9.05 -5.57 3.28
C LEU A 124 -9.31 -5.63 1.77
N ASN A 125 -8.26 -5.58 0.95
CA ASN A 125 -8.42 -5.54 -0.50
C ASN A 125 -9.17 -6.77 -1.03
N VAL A 126 -8.70 -7.99 -0.72
CA VAL A 126 -9.31 -9.23 -1.25
C VAL A 126 -10.76 -9.35 -0.83
N THR A 127 -11.09 -9.01 0.41
CA THR A 127 -12.44 -9.22 0.93
C THR A 127 -13.42 -8.12 0.53
N THR A 128 -12.99 -6.86 0.42
CA THR A 128 -13.83 -5.78 -0.14
C THR A 128 -13.97 -5.90 -1.66
N TYR A 129 -12.96 -6.41 -2.35
CA TYR A 129 -13.06 -6.75 -3.76
C TYR A 129 -14.11 -7.84 -3.99
N ALA A 130 -14.15 -8.87 -3.13
CA ALA A 130 -15.22 -9.88 -3.18
C ALA A 130 -16.60 -9.26 -2.93
N LEU A 131 -16.70 -8.28 -2.01
CA LEU A 131 -17.94 -7.53 -1.76
C LEU A 131 -18.39 -6.74 -3.00
N ASP A 132 -17.47 -6.07 -3.70
CA ASP A 132 -17.75 -5.32 -4.94
C ASP A 132 -18.30 -6.22 -6.04
N VAL A 133 -17.90 -7.47 -6.09
CA VAL A 133 -18.42 -8.49 -7.01
C VAL A 133 -19.74 -9.13 -6.50
N GLY A 134 -20.15 -8.86 -5.26
CA GLY A 134 -21.41 -9.29 -4.65
C GLY A 134 -21.29 -10.35 -3.56
N ALA A 135 -20.09 -10.76 -3.16
CA ALA A 135 -19.86 -11.73 -2.09
C ALA A 135 -19.65 -11.02 -0.73
N ILE A 136 -20.69 -10.91 0.09
CA ILE A 136 -20.67 -10.19 1.38
C ILE A 136 -19.90 -10.96 2.45
N THR A 137 -20.05 -12.28 2.55
CA THR A 137 -19.47 -13.09 3.64
C THR A 137 -17.96 -12.95 3.79
N PRO A 138 -17.13 -12.97 2.71
CA PRO A 138 -15.69 -12.77 2.81
C PRO A 138 -15.29 -11.47 3.50
N SER A 139 -16.06 -10.39 3.31
CA SER A 139 -15.74 -9.10 3.93
C SER A 139 -15.91 -9.15 5.44
N LEU A 140 -16.94 -9.81 5.96
CA LEU A 140 -17.16 -9.95 7.39
C LEU A 140 -16.07 -10.83 8.04
N TRP A 141 -15.70 -11.95 7.41
CA TRP A 141 -14.62 -12.82 7.89
C TRP A 141 -13.26 -12.13 7.87
N GLY A 142 -12.95 -11.43 6.77
CA GLY A 142 -11.68 -10.72 6.66
C GLY A 142 -11.53 -9.60 7.68
N PHE A 143 -12.62 -8.91 8.02
CA PHE A 143 -12.59 -7.88 9.03
C PHE A 143 -12.44 -8.44 10.46
N GLU A 144 -12.94 -9.64 10.75
CA GLU A 144 -12.68 -10.34 12.00
C GLU A 144 -11.17 -10.67 12.16
N GLU A 145 -10.54 -11.23 11.12
CA GLU A 145 -9.10 -11.49 11.16
C GLU A 145 -8.27 -10.18 11.20
N ARG A 146 -8.72 -9.17 10.49
CA ARG A 146 -8.09 -7.85 10.48
C ARG A 146 -8.12 -7.20 11.86
N GLU A 147 -9.19 -7.39 12.64
CA GLU A 147 -9.32 -6.88 14.00
C GLU A 147 -8.20 -7.42 14.90
N LYS A 148 -7.88 -8.71 14.84
CA LYS A 148 -6.81 -9.34 15.62
C LYS A 148 -5.44 -8.68 15.34
N LEU A 149 -5.18 -8.32 14.08
CA LEU A 149 -3.94 -7.63 13.69
C LEU A 149 -3.92 -6.16 14.14
N MET A 150 -5.07 -5.50 14.16
CA MET A 150 -5.18 -4.14 14.69
C MET A 150 -4.96 -4.08 16.20
N GLU A 151 -5.30 -5.12 16.94
CA GLU A 151 -4.95 -5.27 18.36
C GLU A 151 -3.43 -5.33 18.57
N PHE A 152 -2.68 -5.98 17.64
CA PHE A 152 -1.20 -5.96 17.70
C PHE A 152 -0.62 -4.56 17.47
N HIS A 153 -1.19 -3.81 16.52
CA HIS A 153 -0.83 -2.40 16.31
C HIS A 153 -1.09 -1.56 17.55
N GLU A 154 -2.26 -1.72 18.19
CA GLU A 154 -2.62 -1.02 19.40
C GLU A 154 -1.70 -1.37 20.57
N ALA A 155 -1.40 -2.65 20.77
CA ALA A 155 -0.52 -3.10 21.83
C ALA A 155 0.89 -2.50 21.71
N ALA A 156 1.44 -2.41 20.49
CA ALA A 156 2.78 -1.88 20.25
C ALA A 156 2.84 -0.34 20.28
N SER A 157 1.88 0.33 19.65
CA SER A 157 1.92 1.77 19.41
C SER A 157 0.99 2.59 20.32
N GLY A 158 -0.12 2.00 20.73
CA GLY A 158 -1.23 2.67 21.42
C GLY A 158 -2.33 3.13 20.48
N ALA A 159 -2.20 2.88 19.16
CA ALA A 159 -3.20 3.22 18.16
C ALA A 159 -3.48 2.02 17.25
N ARG A 160 -4.75 1.84 16.91
CA ARG A 160 -5.19 0.72 16.06
C ARG A 160 -4.80 0.89 14.60
N LEU A 161 -4.75 2.12 14.09
CA LEU A 161 -4.56 2.43 12.69
C LEU A 161 -3.36 3.37 12.47
N HIS A 162 -3.49 4.65 12.74
CA HIS A 162 -2.42 5.65 12.55
C HIS A 162 -1.45 5.62 13.73
N ALA A 163 -0.45 4.75 13.64
CA ALA A 163 0.37 4.34 14.76
C ALA A 163 1.52 5.30 15.09
N ASN A 164 2.08 6.00 14.09
CA ASN A 164 3.31 6.80 14.23
C ASN A 164 4.38 6.02 15.01
N TYR A 165 4.56 4.76 14.62
CA TYR A 165 5.38 3.80 15.35
C TYR A 165 6.80 3.71 14.79
N PHE A 166 6.96 3.71 13.47
CA PHE A 166 8.27 3.80 12.83
C PHE A 166 8.70 5.26 12.81
N ARG A 167 9.85 5.51 13.40
CA ARG A 167 10.40 6.87 13.51
C ARG A 167 11.83 6.88 13.04
N PRO A 168 12.32 8.00 12.50
CA PRO A 168 13.73 8.13 12.23
C PRO A 168 14.60 7.73 13.43
N GLY A 169 15.50 6.77 13.20
CA GLY A 169 16.34 6.18 14.23
C GLY A 169 15.81 4.89 14.87
N GLY A 170 14.67 4.35 14.45
CA GLY A 170 14.14 3.06 14.93
C GLY A 170 12.62 3.02 15.09
N VAL A 171 12.15 2.51 16.22
CA VAL A 171 10.73 2.45 16.57
C VAL A 171 10.44 3.19 17.88
N ALA A 172 9.20 3.63 18.07
CA ALA A 172 8.82 4.45 19.21
C ALA A 172 9.04 3.76 20.56
N LYS A 173 8.69 2.47 20.64
CA LYS A 173 8.78 1.62 21.85
C LYS A 173 9.13 0.20 21.45
N ASP A 174 9.68 -0.56 22.41
CA ASP A 174 9.83 -2.02 22.24
C ASP A 174 8.49 -2.73 22.32
N LEU A 175 8.46 -3.98 21.88
CA LEU A 175 7.28 -4.84 22.00
C LEU A 175 6.90 -5.01 23.48
N PRO A 176 5.62 -4.88 23.84
CA PRO A 176 5.18 -5.22 25.18
C PRO A 176 5.39 -6.72 25.46
N PRO A 177 5.61 -7.09 26.73
CA PRO A 177 5.78 -8.50 27.09
C PRO A 177 4.62 -9.38 26.63
N GLY A 178 4.91 -10.49 25.96
CA GLY A 178 3.94 -11.47 25.51
C GLY A 178 3.30 -11.17 24.14
N LEU A 179 3.55 -10.01 23.54
CA LEU A 179 3.01 -9.69 22.20
C LEU A 179 3.64 -10.58 21.12
N ASP A 180 4.93 -10.87 21.22
CA ASP A 180 5.65 -11.78 20.34
C ASP A 180 5.01 -13.19 20.32
N GLN A 181 4.59 -13.69 21.49
CA GLN A 181 3.91 -14.97 21.61
C GLN A 181 2.50 -14.93 21.00
N GLN A 182 1.76 -13.84 21.17
CA GLN A 182 0.44 -13.65 20.57
C GLN A 182 0.51 -13.62 19.06
N ILE A 183 1.48 -12.87 18.50
CA ILE A 183 1.71 -12.80 17.04
C ILE A 183 2.12 -14.20 16.52
N ALA A 184 2.98 -14.92 17.23
CA ALA A 184 3.37 -16.28 16.84
C ALA A 184 2.17 -17.23 16.81
N ALA A 185 1.33 -17.21 17.83
CA ALA A 185 0.11 -18.03 17.88
C ALA A 185 -0.87 -17.72 16.75
N TRP A 186 -1.07 -16.44 16.46
CA TRP A 186 -1.87 -16.01 15.31
C TRP A 186 -1.26 -16.50 13.98
N ALA A 187 0.05 -16.39 13.80
CA ALA A 187 0.74 -16.80 12.57
C ALA A 187 0.63 -18.31 12.31
N GLU A 188 0.41 -19.14 13.33
CA GLU A 188 0.15 -20.57 13.15
C GLU A 188 -1.26 -20.87 12.61
N THR A 189 -2.25 -20.06 12.98
CA THR A 189 -3.66 -20.30 12.64
C THR A 189 -4.09 -19.61 11.34
N PHE A 190 -3.51 -18.46 11.02
CA PHE A 190 -3.90 -17.64 9.89
C PHE A 190 -3.83 -18.31 8.50
N PRO A 191 -2.85 -19.18 8.18
CA PRO A 191 -2.84 -19.88 6.90
C PRO A 191 -4.12 -20.66 6.60
N LYS A 192 -4.75 -21.23 7.63
CA LYS A 192 -6.03 -21.92 7.47
C LYS A 192 -7.15 -20.97 7.05
N PHE A 193 -7.19 -19.75 7.59
CA PHE A 193 -8.14 -18.74 7.14
C PHE A 193 -7.99 -18.42 5.66
N VAL A 194 -6.75 -18.32 5.18
CA VAL A 194 -6.48 -18.08 3.74
C VAL A 194 -6.96 -19.27 2.91
N ASP A 195 -6.79 -20.50 3.38
CA ASP A 195 -7.28 -21.71 2.70
C ASP A 195 -8.82 -21.72 2.64
N ASP A 196 -9.49 -21.41 3.75
CA ASP A 196 -10.96 -21.30 3.80
C ASP A 196 -11.49 -20.21 2.84
N LEU A 197 -10.79 -19.09 2.73
CA LEU A 197 -11.12 -18.00 1.78
C LEU A 197 -10.92 -18.43 0.32
N GLU A 198 -9.85 -19.18 0.03
CA GLU A 198 -9.62 -19.74 -1.31
C GLU A 198 -10.66 -20.78 -1.69
N GLU A 199 -11.05 -21.64 -0.78
CA GLU A 199 -12.12 -22.63 -1.02
C GLU A 199 -13.43 -21.93 -1.39
N LEU A 200 -13.74 -20.80 -0.73
CA LEU A 200 -14.97 -20.04 -1.01
C LEU A 200 -14.94 -19.32 -2.35
N LEU A 201 -13.80 -18.71 -2.73
CA LEU A 201 -13.72 -17.78 -3.87
C LEU A 201 -13.03 -18.39 -5.10
N THR A 202 -11.85 -19.00 -4.96
CA THR A 202 -10.99 -19.39 -6.09
C THR A 202 -11.66 -20.35 -7.05
N GLY A 203 -12.42 -21.32 -6.53
CA GLY A 203 -13.19 -22.28 -7.33
C GLY A 203 -14.53 -21.76 -7.82
N ASN A 204 -15.02 -20.65 -7.29
CA ASN A 204 -16.37 -20.17 -7.52
C ASN A 204 -16.58 -19.73 -8.98
N ARG A 205 -17.65 -20.23 -9.62
CA ARG A 205 -17.96 -19.92 -11.01
C ARG A 205 -18.24 -18.43 -11.24
N ILE A 206 -18.97 -17.78 -10.34
CA ILE A 206 -19.32 -16.37 -10.47
C ILE A 206 -18.05 -15.53 -10.33
N TRP A 207 -17.20 -15.85 -9.35
CA TRP A 207 -15.91 -15.16 -9.14
C TRP A 207 -15.05 -15.24 -10.39
N LYS A 208 -14.89 -16.43 -10.97
CA LYS A 208 -14.11 -16.62 -12.20
C LYS A 208 -14.69 -15.84 -13.38
N GLN A 209 -15.99 -15.86 -13.57
CA GLN A 209 -16.65 -15.12 -14.66
C GLN A 209 -16.49 -13.59 -14.51
N ARG A 210 -16.31 -13.11 -13.29
CA ARG A 210 -16.16 -11.68 -12.98
C ARG A 210 -14.70 -11.21 -12.91
N THR A 211 -13.72 -12.09 -13.03
CA THR A 211 -12.31 -11.74 -12.80
C THR A 211 -11.34 -12.30 -13.83
N VAL A 212 -11.63 -13.46 -14.43
CA VAL A 212 -10.77 -14.06 -15.46
C VAL A 212 -10.92 -13.32 -16.79
N ASP A 213 -9.81 -13.01 -17.42
CA ASP A 213 -9.71 -12.25 -18.68
C ASP A 213 -10.28 -10.83 -18.61
N ILE A 214 -10.51 -10.29 -17.42
CA ILE A 214 -11.00 -8.92 -17.20
C ILE A 214 -9.85 -8.01 -16.76
N GLY A 215 -9.74 -6.83 -17.41
CA GLY A 215 -8.72 -5.83 -17.12
C GLY A 215 -7.31 -6.39 -17.28
N VAL A 216 -7.06 -7.11 -18.36
CA VAL A 216 -5.77 -7.72 -18.69
C VAL A 216 -4.73 -6.64 -18.95
N MET A 217 -3.56 -6.78 -18.33
CA MET A 217 -2.41 -5.92 -18.54
C MET A 217 -1.17 -6.81 -18.73
N ASP A 218 -0.61 -6.81 -19.92
CA ASP A 218 0.61 -7.58 -20.18
C ASP A 218 1.85 -6.96 -19.51
N ALA A 219 2.94 -7.72 -19.40
CA ALA A 219 4.16 -7.28 -18.73
C ALA A 219 4.75 -5.99 -19.32
N LYS A 220 4.70 -5.83 -20.66
CA LYS A 220 5.25 -4.66 -21.35
C LYS A 220 4.39 -3.42 -21.08
N GLN A 221 3.08 -3.56 -21.13
CA GLN A 221 2.14 -2.49 -20.81
C GLN A 221 2.25 -2.10 -19.33
N ALA A 222 2.27 -3.09 -18.41
CA ALA A 222 2.41 -2.86 -16.98
C ALA A 222 3.66 -2.04 -16.65
N LEU A 223 4.81 -2.37 -17.24
CA LEU A 223 6.05 -1.60 -17.09
C LEU A 223 5.94 -0.19 -17.68
N ALA A 224 5.33 -0.05 -18.87
CA ALA A 224 5.16 1.25 -19.53
C ALA A 224 4.26 2.20 -18.74
N TRP A 225 3.23 1.67 -18.06
CA TRP A 225 2.32 2.43 -17.19
C TRP A 225 2.85 2.63 -15.77
N GLY A 226 4.03 2.10 -15.45
CA GLY A 226 4.66 2.25 -14.12
C GLY A 226 3.99 1.43 -13.02
N PHE A 227 3.43 0.28 -13.35
CA PHE A 227 2.89 -0.68 -12.38
C PHE A 227 4.01 -1.18 -11.47
N ALA A 228 3.64 -1.48 -10.24
CA ALA A 228 4.52 -2.05 -9.22
C ALA A 228 3.74 -3.05 -8.35
N GLY A 229 4.45 -3.76 -7.47
CA GLY A 229 3.85 -4.65 -6.50
C GLY A 229 3.02 -5.79 -7.08
N PRO A 230 1.94 -6.20 -6.40
CA PRO A 230 1.08 -7.30 -6.83
C PRO A 230 0.51 -7.13 -8.24
N CYS A 231 0.20 -5.88 -8.63
CA CYS A 231 -0.33 -5.60 -9.97
C CYS A 231 0.70 -5.87 -11.07
N LEU A 232 1.98 -5.56 -10.85
CA LEU A 232 3.05 -5.87 -11.79
C LEU A 232 3.40 -7.37 -11.77
N ARG A 233 3.44 -7.97 -10.58
CA ARG A 233 3.74 -9.40 -10.42
C ARG A 233 2.66 -10.29 -11.05
N ALA A 234 1.40 -9.89 -10.99
CA ALA A 234 0.30 -10.57 -11.68
C ALA A 234 0.52 -10.62 -13.20
N SER A 235 1.16 -9.60 -13.77
CA SER A 235 1.52 -9.52 -15.20
C SER A 235 2.79 -10.32 -15.58
N GLY A 236 3.35 -11.12 -14.67
CA GLY A 236 4.47 -12.02 -14.94
C GLY A 236 5.86 -11.45 -14.67
N VAL A 237 5.98 -10.28 -14.05
CA VAL A 237 7.28 -9.65 -13.75
C VAL A 237 7.67 -9.91 -12.28
N PRO A 238 8.73 -10.65 -11.98
CA PRO A 238 9.15 -11.00 -10.62
C PRO A 238 9.91 -9.85 -9.94
N TRP A 239 9.33 -8.66 -9.89
CA TRP A 239 9.92 -7.49 -9.27
C TRP A 239 9.42 -7.28 -7.85
N ASP A 240 10.34 -7.27 -6.90
CA ASP A 240 10.06 -7.02 -5.48
C ASP A 240 11.28 -6.35 -4.84
N LEU A 241 11.09 -5.16 -4.27
CA LEU A 241 12.17 -4.39 -3.66
C LEU A 241 12.77 -5.06 -2.43
N ARG A 242 12.00 -5.87 -1.73
CA ARG A 242 12.50 -6.65 -0.58
C ARG A 242 13.59 -7.65 -0.98
N ARG A 243 13.64 -8.05 -2.28
CA ARG A 243 14.65 -8.94 -2.85
C ARG A 243 15.69 -8.18 -3.68
N SER A 244 15.26 -7.25 -4.54
CA SER A 244 16.14 -6.55 -5.48
C SER A 244 17.00 -5.46 -4.80
N GLN A 245 16.44 -4.78 -3.81
CA GLN A 245 17.09 -3.73 -3.03
C GLN A 245 16.69 -3.83 -1.54
N PRO A 246 17.12 -4.89 -0.85
CA PRO A 246 16.70 -5.15 0.51
C PRO A 246 17.07 -4.01 1.45
N TYR A 247 16.15 -3.67 2.31
CA TYR A 247 16.31 -2.67 3.38
C TYR A 247 16.05 -3.31 4.74
N ASP A 248 16.55 -2.70 5.82
CA ASP A 248 16.53 -3.29 7.16
C ASP A 248 17.00 -4.76 7.15
N LYS A 249 16.19 -5.69 7.66
CA LYS A 249 16.53 -7.12 7.75
C LYS A 249 15.93 -8.01 6.66
N TYR A 250 15.39 -7.43 5.58
CA TYR A 250 14.83 -8.24 4.48
C TYR A 250 15.85 -9.12 3.77
N ALA A 251 17.14 -8.76 3.75
CA ALA A 251 18.20 -9.61 3.20
C ALA A 251 18.39 -10.94 3.96
N GLU A 252 17.96 -10.99 5.22
CA GLU A 252 18.14 -12.15 6.10
C GLU A 252 16.92 -13.08 6.14
N VAL A 253 15.81 -12.72 5.49
CA VAL A 253 14.60 -13.56 5.46
C VAL A 253 14.46 -14.30 4.14
N ASP A 254 13.91 -15.51 4.21
CA ASP A 254 13.63 -16.32 3.03
C ASP A 254 12.12 -16.34 2.75
N PHE A 255 11.77 -15.96 1.51
CA PHE A 255 10.41 -15.96 0.99
C PHE A 255 10.42 -16.06 -0.53
N MET A 256 9.34 -16.53 -1.12
CA MET A 256 9.14 -16.51 -2.56
C MET A 256 8.41 -15.23 -3.00
N VAL A 257 8.73 -14.75 -4.20
CA VAL A 257 7.99 -13.68 -4.84
C VAL A 257 6.89 -14.30 -5.71
N PRO A 258 5.61 -14.17 -5.34
CA PRO A 258 4.52 -14.72 -6.15
C PRO A 258 4.41 -13.99 -7.48
N VAL A 259 4.25 -14.75 -8.57
CA VAL A 259 4.17 -14.22 -9.94
C VAL A 259 3.01 -14.87 -10.68
N GLY A 260 2.10 -14.02 -11.23
CA GLY A 260 1.02 -14.45 -12.10
C GLY A 260 1.47 -14.68 -13.55
N ARG A 261 0.52 -14.89 -14.44
CA ARG A 261 0.79 -15.19 -15.86
C ARG A 261 -0.03 -14.37 -16.84
N HIS A 262 -1.29 -14.09 -16.51
CA HIS A 262 -2.26 -13.50 -17.43
C HIS A 262 -2.40 -11.98 -17.24
N GLY A 263 -2.06 -11.47 -16.05
CA GLY A 263 -2.17 -10.05 -15.74
C GLY A 263 -3.60 -9.54 -15.65
N ASP A 264 -4.57 -10.42 -15.38
CA ASP A 264 -5.98 -10.09 -15.21
C ASP A 264 -6.35 -9.85 -13.74
N CYS A 265 -7.60 -9.54 -13.50
CA CYS A 265 -8.12 -9.34 -12.15
C CYS A 265 -7.97 -10.58 -11.27
N TYR A 266 -8.09 -11.77 -11.87
CA TYR A 266 -7.97 -13.04 -11.16
C TYR A 266 -6.54 -13.30 -10.69
N ASP A 267 -5.54 -13.07 -11.56
CA ASP A 267 -4.14 -13.23 -11.19
C ASP A 267 -3.70 -12.21 -10.13
N ARG A 268 -4.22 -10.97 -10.17
CA ARG A 268 -3.99 -9.99 -9.09
C ARG A 268 -4.54 -10.45 -7.74
N TYR A 269 -5.70 -11.09 -7.74
CA TYR A 269 -6.28 -11.71 -6.56
C TYR A 269 -5.41 -12.86 -6.02
N LEU A 270 -5.03 -13.81 -6.90
CA LEU A 270 -4.19 -14.95 -6.52
C LEU A 270 -2.82 -14.53 -5.98
N THR A 271 -2.20 -13.52 -6.60
CA THR A 271 -0.92 -12.97 -6.15
C THR A 271 -1.01 -12.46 -4.71
N ARG A 272 -2.09 -11.74 -4.35
CA ARG A 272 -2.28 -11.23 -2.98
C ARG A 272 -2.50 -12.35 -1.95
N LEU A 273 -3.22 -13.40 -2.30
CA LEU A 273 -3.38 -14.57 -1.42
C LEU A 273 -2.03 -15.25 -1.16
N ALA A 274 -1.23 -15.43 -2.20
CA ALA A 274 0.10 -16.01 -2.08
C ALA A 274 1.03 -15.09 -1.24
N GLU A 275 0.95 -13.78 -1.42
CA GLU A 275 1.72 -12.82 -0.62
C GLU A 275 1.35 -12.86 0.86
N MET A 276 0.08 -13.04 1.21
CA MET A 276 -0.30 -13.21 2.62
C MET A 276 0.38 -14.43 3.26
N ARG A 277 0.49 -15.55 2.54
CA ARG A 277 1.19 -16.74 3.03
C ARG A 277 2.69 -16.50 3.18
N GLU A 278 3.31 -15.82 2.22
CA GLU A 278 4.73 -15.46 2.31
C GLU A 278 5.01 -14.47 3.43
N SER A 279 4.12 -13.49 3.66
CA SER A 279 4.22 -12.55 4.79
C SER A 279 4.18 -13.28 6.14
N VAL A 280 3.35 -14.30 6.29
CA VAL A 280 3.33 -15.13 7.51
C VAL A 280 4.66 -15.87 7.71
N LYS A 281 5.30 -16.36 6.64
CA LYS A 281 6.64 -16.98 6.74
C LYS A 281 7.69 -15.97 7.19
N ILE A 282 7.64 -14.74 6.67
CA ILE A 282 8.54 -13.66 7.09
C ILE A 282 8.31 -13.31 8.55
N ILE A 283 7.05 -13.16 8.99
CA ILE A 283 6.68 -12.89 10.39
C ILE A 283 7.28 -13.95 11.33
N LYS A 284 7.12 -15.23 11.02
CA LYS A 284 7.68 -16.35 11.82
C LYS A 284 9.22 -16.27 11.89
N GLN A 285 9.88 -15.97 10.77
CA GLN A 285 11.33 -15.82 10.74
C GLN A 285 11.80 -14.58 11.51
N ALA A 286 11.09 -13.46 11.42
CA ALA A 286 11.42 -12.25 12.17
C ALA A 286 11.34 -12.48 13.68
N LEU A 287 10.27 -13.13 14.15
CA LEU A 287 10.11 -13.51 15.57
C LEU A 287 11.24 -14.44 16.04
N ALA A 288 11.63 -15.42 15.23
CA ALA A 288 12.67 -16.37 15.58
C ALA A 288 14.10 -15.76 15.62
N LYS A 289 14.35 -14.75 14.78
CA LYS A 289 15.67 -14.10 14.66
C LYS A 289 15.82 -12.88 15.56
N MET A 290 14.74 -12.29 16.00
CA MET A 290 14.74 -11.09 16.84
C MET A 290 15.36 -11.36 18.21
N ARG A 291 16.48 -10.70 18.50
CA ARG A 291 17.19 -10.80 19.78
C ARG A 291 16.91 -9.59 20.67
N PRO A 292 17.02 -9.72 22.01
CA PRO A 292 16.98 -8.56 22.91
C PRO A 292 18.06 -7.53 22.57
N GLY A 293 17.71 -6.25 22.63
CA GLY A 293 18.62 -5.16 22.31
C GLY A 293 17.90 -3.80 22.24
N PRO A 294 18.62 -2.72 21.94
CA PRO A 294 18.01 -1.42 21.73
C PRO A 294 17.13 -1.42 20.49
N VAL A 295 16.00 -0.71 20.55
CA VAL A 295 15.04 -0.60 19.44
C VAL A 295 15.15 0.71 18.69
N LYS A 296 15.97 1.63 19.16
CA LYS A 296 16.24 2.94 18.57
C LYS A 296 17.66 3.38 18.85
N VAL A 297 18.15 4.28 18.02
CA VAL A 297 19.46 4.91 18.17
C VAL A 297 19.53 5.57 19.54
N GLN A 298 20.66 5.40 20.23
CA GLN A 298 20.86 5.93 21.59
C GLN A 298 21.31 7.39 21.61
N ASP A 299 21.53 8.02 20.45
CA ASP A 299 21.84 9.44 20.36
C ASP A 299 20.60 10.29 20.66
N ARG A 300 20.64 11.00 21.77
CA ARG A 300 19.55 11.85 22.27
C ARG A 300 19.30 13.09 21.41
N LYS A 301 20.14 13.38 20.44
CA LYS A 301 19.89 14.43 19.45
C LYS A 301 18.80 14.04 18.47
N PHE A 302 18.61 12.76 18.22
CA PHE A 302 17.65 12.23 17.24
C PHE A 302 16.51 11.48 17.90
N THR A 303 16.75 10.83 19.04
CA THR A 303 15.74 10.03 19.73
C THR A 303 15.50 10.52 21.16
N PRO A 304 14.23 10.53 21.61
CA PRO A 304 13.91 11.03 22.95
C PRO A 304 14.52 10.15 24.04
N PRO A 305 15.07 10.78 25.10
CA PRO A 305 15.60 10.05 26.26
C PRO A 305 14.47 9.35 27.02
N HIS A 306 14.84 8.36 27.85
CA HIS A 306 13.88 7.68 28.71
C HIS A 306 13.33 8.65 29.77
N ARG A 307 12.02 8.54 30.09
CA ARG A 307 11.35 9.45 31.03
C ARG A 307 12.03 9.53 32.40
N SER A 308 12.58 8.41 32.89
CA SER A 308 13.30 8.39 34.18
C SER A 308 14.62 9.16 34.14
N GLU A 309 15.29 9.24 32.99
CA GLU A 309 16.54 9.98 32.82
C GLU A 309 16.30 11.49 32.87
N MET A 310 15.20 11.99 32.26
CA MET A 310 14.83 13.40 32.30
C MET A 310 14.68 13.95 33.74
N LYS A 311 14.36 13.09 34.70
CA LYS A 311 14.20 13.44 36.11
C LYS A 311 15.53 13.51 36.87
N ARG A 312 16.62 12.97 36.30
CA ARG A 312 17.93 12.81 36.96
C ARG A 312 19.07 13.50 36.23
N SER A 313 18.93 13.78 34.94
CA SER A 313 19.96 14.40 34.10
C SER A 313 19.39 15.66 33.46
N MET A 314 20.07 16.78 33.69
CA MET A 314 19.75 18.06 33.06
C MET A 314 19.93 17.99 31.53
N GLU A 315 20.99 17.31 31.08
CA GLU A 315 21.24 17.12 29.63
C GLU A 315 20.10 16.36 28.96
N ALA A 316 19.60 15.28 29.57
CA ALA A 316 18.48 14.51 29.05
C ALA A 316 17.20 15.39 28.98
N LEU A 317 16.98 16.24 29.96
CA LEU A 317 15.83 17.18 29.95
C LEU A 317 15.98 18.21 28.83
N ILE A 318 17.17 18.77 28.63
CA ILE A 318 17.44 19.74 27.57
C ILE A 318 17.25 19.08 26.19
N HIS A 319 17.81 17.90 25.97
CA HIS A 319 17.62 17.19 24.70
C HIS A 319 16.16 16.86 24.42
N HIS A 320 15.39 16.43 25.43
CA HIS A 320 13.98 16.21 25.28
C HIS A 320 13.24 17.50 24.90
N PHE A 321 13.49 18.60 25.61
CA PHE A 321 12.88 19.89 25.33
C PHE A 321 13.18 20.37 23.91
N LYS A 322 14.45 20.35 23.51
CA LYS A 322 14.85 20.77 22.15
C LYS A 322 14.29 19.88 21.06
N LEU A 323 14.26 18.58 21.28
CA LEU A 323 13.76 17.62 20.28
C LEU A 323 12.26 17.86 19.98
N TYR A 324 11.46 18.19 20.98
CA TYR A 324 10.01 18.42 20.81
C TYR A 324 9.64 19.85 20.47
N THR A 325 10.48 20.84 20.72
CA THR A 325 10.25 22.25 20.37
C THR A 325 10.88 22.64 19.04
N GLU A 326 12.15 22.39 18.88
CA GLU A 326 12.95 22.75 17.70
C GLU A 326 13.06 21.58 16.69
N GLY A 327 13.16 20.35 17.19
CA GLY A 327 13.51 19.19 16.38
C GLY A 327 15.00 19.10 16.10
N TYR A 328 15.43 18.09 15.33
CA TYR A 328 16.81 17.93 14.89
C TYR A 328 17.00 18.53 13.48
N HIS A 329 18.22 18.97 13.22
CA HIS A 329 18.65 19.48 11.92
C HIS A 329 19.15 18.33 11.06
N VAL A 330 18.80 18.33 9.77
CA VAL A 330 19.24 17.34 8.81
C VAL A 330 20.25 17.99 7.88
N PRO A 331 21.45 17.40 7.67
CA PRO A 331 22.46 17.97 6.76
C PRO A 331 21.89 18.23 5.35
N PRO A 332 22.40 19.26 4.65
CA PRO A 332 21.99 19.55 3.29
C PRO A 332 22.23 18.34 2.37
N GLY A 333 21.23 17.97 1.59
CA GLY A 333 21.32 16.85 0.68
C GLY A 333 19.95 16.44 0.14
N ALA A 334 19.94 15.50 -0.78
CA ALA A 334 18.73 14.94 -1.34
C ALA A 334 18.83 13.41 -1.40
N THR A 335 17.75 12.73 -1.15
CA THR A 335 17.66 11.28 -1.28
C THR A 335 16.33 10.86 -1.88
N TYR A 336 16.34 9.77 -2.63
CA TYR A 336 15.15 9.04 -3.01
C TYR A 336 15.21 7.67 -2.34
N THR A 337 14.18 7.35 -1.59
CA THR A 337 14.07 6.09 -0.86
C THR A 337 12.73 5.47 -1.16
N VAL A 338 12.75 4.19 -1.44
CA VAL A 338 11.56 3.40 -1.79
C VAL A 338 11.45 2.19 -0.87
N VAL A 339 10.23 1.79 -0.60
CA VAL A 339 9.89 0.55 0.10
C VAL A 339 8.86 -0.22 -0.70
N GLU A 340 8.83 -1.52 -0.51
CA GLU A 340 7.77 -2.38 -1.05
C GLU A 340 6.57 -2.30 -0.10
N SER A 341 5.64 -1.38 -0.39
CA SER A 341 4.35 -1.34 0.32
C SER A 341 3.46 -2.48 -0.16
N PRO A 342 2.36 -2.80 0.52
CA PRO A 342 1.43 -3.84 0.06
C PRO A 342 0.88 -3.61 -1.35
N LYS A 343 0.76 -2.36 -1.76
CA LYS A 343 0.28 -1.96 -3.09
C LYS A 343 1.40 -1.93 -4.14
N GLY A 344 2.66 -1.86 -3.69
CA GLY A 344 3.84 -1.85 -4.55
C GLY A 344 4.89 -0.83 -4.11
N GLU A 345 5.64 -0.29 -5.04
CA GLU A 345 6.69 0.69 -4.75
C GLU A 345 6.11 2.00 -4.24
N PHE A 346 6.31 2.27 -2.96
CA PHE A 346 6.07 3.58 -2.37
C PHE A 346 7.38 4.34 -2.20
N GLY A 347 7.48 5.54 -2.74
CA GLY A 347 8.73 6.30 -2.78
C GLY A 347 8.62 7.69 -2.17
N VAL A 348 9.70 8.08 -1.47
CA VAL A 348 9.85 9.42 -0.88
C VAL A 348 11.14 10.05 -1.42
N TYR A 349 10.99 11.15 -2.14
CA TYR A 349 12.10 12.04 -2.49
C TYR A 349 12.15 13.20 -1.51
N LEU A 350 13.21 13.24 -0.73
CA LEU A 350 13.39 14.17 0.38
C LEU A 350 14.61 15.07 0.15
N VAL A 351 14.40 16.38 0.23
CA VAL A 351 15.48 17.39 0.13
C VAL A 351 15.59 18.12 1.45
N ALA A 352 16.79 18.17 1.99
CA ALA A 352 17.16 18.91 3.20
C ALA A 352 18.10 20.06 2.84
N ASP A 353 17.94 21.20 3.50
CA ASP A 353 18.75 22.40 3.31
C ASP A 353 19.65 22.72 4.53
N GLY A 354 19.73 21.84 5.52
CA GLY A 354 20.44 22.05 6.77
C GLY A 354 19.56 22.51 7.92
N THR A 355 18.28 22.75 7.68
CA THR A 355 17.32 23.17 8.69
C THR A 355 16.65 21.98 9.39
N ASN A 356 15.80 22.27 10.35
CA ASN A 356 14.99 21.28 11.09
C ASN A 356 13.70 20.90 10.36
N ARG A 357 13.51 21.35 9.13
CA ARG A 357 12.32 21.09 8.30
C ARG A 357 12.75 20.61 6.92
N PRO A 358 12.00 19.72 6.28
CA PRO A 358 12.23 19.37 4.88
C PRO A 358 12.10 20.60 3.98
N TYR A 359 13.07 20.84 3.10
CA TYR A 359 12.94 21.84 2.06
C TYR A 359 11.93 21.43 0.99
N ARG A 360 11.96 20.14 0.61
CA ARG A 360 10.98 19.53 -0.30
C ARG A 360 10.77 18.07 0.06
N CYS A 361 9.52 17.67 0.07
CA CYS A 361 9.13 16.28 0.16
C CYS A 361 8.22 15.95 -1.03
N LYS A 362 8.68 15.07 -1.91
CA LYS A 362 7.87 14.54 -3.02
C LYS A 362 7.54 13.09 -2.75
N ILE A 363 6.27 12.75 -2.86
CA ILE A 363 5.75 11.40 -2.63
C ILE A 363 5.41 10.77 -3.98
N ARG A 364 5.93 9.56 -4.22
CA ARG A 364 5.52 8.69 -5.31
C ARG A 364 4.54 7.65 -4.77
N PRO A 365 3.24 7.87 -4.94
CA PRO A 365 2.24 6.88 -4.56
C PRO A 365 2.16 5.76 -5.60
N THR A 366 1.79 4.58 -5.16
CA THR A 366 1.63 3.42 -6.04
C THR A 366 0.37 3.52 -6.89
N GLY A 367 -0.74 3.87 -6.27
CA GLY A 367 -2.06 3.91 -6.90
C GLY A 367 -2.25 4.95 -7.98
N PHE A 368 -1.42 6.01 -8.01
CA PHE A 368 -1.53 7.07 -9.00
C PHE A 368 -1.31 6.58 -10.44
N ALA A 369 -0.29 5.74 -10.64
CA ALA A 369 0.00 5.14 -11.95
C ALA A 369 -1.08 4.13 -12.35
N PHE A 370 -1.55 3.33 -11.39
CA PHE A 370 -2.59 2.32 -11.65
C PHE A 370 -3.91 2.96 -12.06
N LEU A 371 -4.31 4.04 -11.39
CA LEU A 371 -5.55 4.74 -11.70
C LEU A 371 -5.52 5.35 -13.10
N GLN A 372 -4.38 5.85 -13.55
CA GLN A 372 -4.24 6.40 -14.90
C GLN A 372 -4.41 5.32 -15.99
N ALA A 373 -4.01 4.08 -15.71
CA ALA A 373 -4.14 2.96 -16.64
C ALA A 373 -5.58 2.44 -16.76
N ILE A 374 -6.52 2.90 -15.93
CA ILE A 374 -7.90 2.40 -15.90
C ILE A 374 -8.61 2.58 -17.26
N ASP A 375 -8.28 3.63 -18.02
CA ASP A 375 -8.84 3.86 -19.36
C ASP A 375 -8.51 2.69 -20.30
N VAL A 376 -7.25 2.25 -20.31
CA VAL A 376 -6.83 1.14 -21.16
C VAL A 376 -7.41 -0.19 -20.69
N MET A 377 -7.50 -0.39 -19.37
CA MET A 377 -8.00 -1.63 -18.77
C MET A 377 -9.50 -1.79 -18.88
N ALA A 378 -10.27 -0.70 -18.80
CA ALA A 378 -11.72 -0.71 -18.86
C ALA A 378 -12.27 -0.72 -20.30
N LYS A 379 -11.46 -0.32 -21.26
CA LYS A 379 -11.89 -0.21 -22.67
C LYS A 379 -12.42 -1.52 -23.24
N ARG A 380 -13.60 -1.48 -23.81
CA ARG A 380 -14.35 -2.64 -24.37
C ARG A 380 -14.83 -3.65 -23.33
N HIS A 381 -14.76 -3.31 -22.05
CA HIS A 381 -15.39 -4.05 -20.98
C HIS A 381 -16.75 -3.44 -20.60
N MET A 382 -17.55 -4.17 -19.87
CA MET A 382 -18.84 -3.68 -19.39
C MET A 382 -18.64 -2.76 -18.16
N LEU A 383 -19.62 -1.92 -17.88
CA LEU A 383 -19.64 -1.09 -16.67
C LEU A 383 -19.38 -1.92 -15.40
N ALA A 384 -20.00 -3.09 -15.30
CA ALA A 384 -19.80 -3.99 -14.17
C ALA A 384 -18.35 -4.49 -14.04
N ASP A 385 -17.63 -4.65 -15.15
CA ASP A 385 -16.23 -5.07 -15.14
C ASP A 385 -15.31 -3.94 -14.69
N THR A 386 -15.69 -2.69 -14.95
CA THR A 386 -14.95 -1.52 -14.44
C THR A 386 -14.87 -1.54 -12.91
N VAL A 387 -15.94 -1.95 -12.22
CA VAL A 387 -15.96 -2.13 -10.76
C VAL A 387 -14.93 -3.18 -10.34
N ALA A 388 -14.91 -4.33 -11.03
CA ALA A 388 -13.95 -5.39 -10.74
C ALA A 388 -12.50 -4.96 -11.01
N ILE A 389 -12.25 -4.18 -12.05
CA ILE A 389 -10.94 -3.62 -12.37
C ILE A 389 -10.47 -2.69 -11.25
N ILE A 390 -11.30 -1.73 -10.83
CA ILE A 390 -10.98 -0.79 -9.74
C ILE A 390 -10.62 -1.55 -8.46
N GLY A 391 -11.45 -2.50 -8.04
CA GLY A 391 -11.21 -3.31 -6.84
C GLY A 391 -9.91 -4.11 -6.91
N SER A 392 -9.55 -4.64 -8.09
CA SER A 392 -8.32 -5.40 -8.30
C SER A 392 -7.04 -4.55 -8.22
N LEU A 393 -7.11 -3.24 -8.49
CA LEU A 393 -5.97 -2.34 -8.46
C LEU A 393 -5.54 -1.93 -7.05
N ASP A 394 -6.41 -2.10 -6.05
CA ASP A 394 -6.13 -1.75 -4.65
C ASP A 394 -5.73 -0.27 -4.46
N ILE A 395 -6.50 0.63 -5.02
CA ILE A 395 -6.24 2.07 -4.96
C ILE A 395 -6.74 2.69 -3.66
N VAL A 396 -5.95 3.61 -3.07
CA VAL A 396 -6.33 4.42 -1.91
C VAL A 396 -6.10 5.89 -2.23
N PHE A 397 -7.16 6.69 -2.14
CA PHE A 397 -7.09 8.08 -2.56
C PHE A 397 -6.31 8.98 -1.62
N GLY A 398 -6.07 8.55 -0.39
CA GLY A 398 -5.20 9.28 0.53
C GLY A 398 -3.78 9.44 0.00
N GLU A 399 -3.21 8.41 -0.66
CA GLU A 399 -1.90 8.50 -1.29
C GLU A 399 -1.96 9.11 -2.72
N ILE A 400 -3.05 8.87 -3.45
CA ILE A 400 -3.20 9.36 -4.82
C ILE A 400 -3.30 10.88 -4.84
N ASP A 401 -4.17 11.45 -4.00
CA ASP A 401 -4.44 12.88 -3.94
C ASP A 401 -3.42 13.66 -3.10
N ARG A 402 -2.81 13.04 -2.07
CA ARG A 402 -1.77 13.58 -1.13
C ARG A 402 -2.19 14.81 -0.32
#